data_98612906c033178693e23fd781c4e759
#
_entry.id   98612906c033178693e23fd781c4e759
#
_cell.length_a   1.000
_cell.length_b   1.000
_cell.length_c   1.000
_cell.angle_alpha   90.00
_cell.angle_beta   90.00
_cell.angle_gamma   90.00
#
_symmetry.space_group_name_H-M   'P 1'
#
loop_
_entity.id
_entity.type
_entity.pdbx_description
1 polymer ?
#
loop_
_entity_poly.entity_id
_entity_poly.type
_entity_poly.pdbx_seq_one_letter_code
_entity_poly.pdbx_strand_id
1 'polypeptide(L)'
;MKIAIINDTHFGARGDSQLFFDHFMKFFDEVFFPYLKENNINTVIHAGDFMDRRKFVNFNILNQVRTRFIDILREENIELHCILGNHDVYYRNTNVINSIKELFGSDLKLYEEPQVINFDGLDIALLPWVNKENFDESVNFIKTAPAPMLIGHLELDGYQVMRGVNHHGGMDAKIFERYEQVLSGHFHCRQEEGNIYYLGTQYQITFSDINETKGFHVLDTETREIEFVPNPHRMFVELRYDDTAGPMKIDEVDFSEFRGCYVRVVVDNKEHPYTFDRFTDKLYDGGVAKLTIIEELSNTETEDDDMVDLAQDTVTLINNEIDVMTEVKDKDKMKRLIKELYMESLSL
;
A
#
# COMPACT_ATOMS: atom_id res chain seq x y z
N MET A 1 27.19 3.17 2.27
CA MET A 1 26.36 2.32 3.18
C MET A 1 25.14 1.80 2.46
N LYS A 2 24.45 0.76 3.02
CA LYS A 2 23.15 0.32 2.52
C LYS A 2 22.02 0.86 3.38
N ILE A 3 20.91 1.27 2.76
CA ILE A 3 19.70 1.80 3.41
C ILE A 3 18.52 0.97 2.93
N ALA A 4 17.73 0.41 3.84
CA ALA A 4 16.47 -0.22 3.47
C ALA A 4 15.36 0.83 3.33
N ILE A 5 14.51 0.68 2.34
CA ILE A 5 13.42 1.61 2.07
C ILE A 5 12.11 0.82 2.07
N ILE A 6 11.20 1.23 2.91
CA ILE A 6 9.80 0.75 3.01
C ILE A 6 8.85 1.94 2.94
N ASN A 7 7.59 1.68 2.65
CA ASN A 7 6.55 2.70 2.54
C ASN A 7 5.18 2.05 2.73
N ASP A 8 4.14 2.84 2.93
CA ASP A 8 2.75 2.37 2.91
C ASP A 8 2.55 1.11 3.75
N THR A 9 3.05 1.12 5.00
CA THR A 9 2.89 -0.02 5.91
C THR A 9 1.45 -0.19 6.38
N HIS A 10 0.67 0.90 6.36
CA HIS A 10 -0.75 0.88 6.70
C HIS A 10 -1.08 0.03 7.92
N PHE A 11 -0.32 0.18 9.01
CA PHE A 11 -0.62 -0.54 10.24
C PHE A 11 -2.03 -0.21 10.73
N GLY A 12 -2.87 -1.23 10.87
CA GLY A 12 -4.30 -1.08 11.15
C GLY A 12 -5.19 -1.19 9.91
N ALA A 13 -4.64 -1.58 8.77
CA ALA A 13 -5.40 -1.82 7.55
C ALA A 13 -6.56 -2.80 7.74
N ARG A 14 -7.56 -2.71 6.85
CA ARG A 14 -8.75 -3.56 6.86
C ARG A 14 -9.51 -3.54 8.18
N GLY A 15 -9.71 -2.32 8.70
CA GLY A 15 -10.50 -2.14 9.91
C GLY A 15 -9.83 -2.68 11.17
N ASP A 16 -8.50 -2.54 11.29
CA ASP A 16 -7.68 -3.08 12.37
C ASP A 16 -7.70 -4.62 12.44
N SER A 17 -7.78 -5.27 11.28
CA SER A 17 -7.82 -6.73 11.20
C SER A 17 -6.54 -7.36 11.75
N GLN A 18 -6.67 -8.19 12.79
CA GLN A 18 -5.53 -8.90 13.38
C GLN A 18 -4.90 -9.87 12.36
N LEU A 19 -5.71 -10.48 11.48
CA LEU A 19 -5.22 -11.39 10.45
C LEU A 19 -4.28 -10.67 9.46
N PHE A 20 -4.66 -9.45 9.02
CA PHE A 20 -3.80 -8.63 8.17
C PHE A 20 -2.54 -8.18 8.91
N PHE A 21 -2.69 -7.74 10.14
CA PHE A 21 -1.56 -7.34 10.96
C PHE A 21 -0.55 -8.49 11.13
N ASP A 22 -1.01 -9.70 11.44
CA ASP A 22 -0.14 -10.87 11.59
C ASP A 22 0.55 -11.26 10.28
N HIS A 23 -0.15 -11.11 9.14
CA HIS A 23 0.46 -11.32 7.83
C HIS A 23 1.54 -10.27 7.53
N PHE A 24 1.31 -9.00 7.85
CA PHE A 24 2.30 -7.94 7.70
C PHE A 24 3.52 -8.21 8.59
N MET A 25 3.28 -8.58 9.85
CA MET A 25 4.36 -8.91 10.77
C MET A 25 5.14 -10.15 10.33
N LYS A 26 4.51 -11.12 9.66
CA LYS A 26 5.21 -12.27 9.08
C LYS A 26 6.27 -11.84 8.06
N PHE A 27 5.98 -10.83 7.23
CA PHE A 27 6.98 -10.25 6.34
C PHE A 27 8.14 -9.62 7.13
N PHE A 28 7.85 -8.84 8.17
CA PHE A 28 8.89 -8.21 8.98
C PHE A 28 9.74 -9.25 9.70
N ASP A 29 9.12 -10.24 10.32
CA ASP A 29 9.79 -11.26 11.15
C ASP A 29 10.61 -12.26 10.30
N GLU A 30 10.11 -12.66 9.11
CA GLU A 30 10.73 -13.72 8.31
C GLU A 30 11.57 -13.20 7.13
N VAL A 31 11.36 -11.94 6.68
CA VAL A 31 12.05 -11.39 5.51
C VAL A 31 12.84 -10.14 5.86
N PHE A 32 12.17 -9.10 6.37
CA PHE A 32 12.76 -7.77 6.51
C PHE A 32 13.87 -7.74 7.57
N PHE A 33 13.56 -8.04 8.83
CA PHE A 33 14.56 -8.01 9.91
C PHE A 33 15.72 -9.00 9.69
N PRO A 34 15.50 -10.25 9.26
CA PRO A 34 16.59 -11.16 8.90
C PRO A 34 17.49 -10.59 7.80
N TYR A 35 16.92 -10.00 6.74
CA TYR A 35 17.71 -9.40 5.66
C TYR A 35 18.55 -8.23 6.16
N LEU A 36 17.99 -7.32 6.98
CA LEU A 36 18.75 -6.20 7.56
C LEU A 36 19.95 -6.73 8.36
N LYS A 37 19.73 -7.74 9.18
CA LYS A 37 20.77 -8.34 10.01
C LYS A 37 21.87 -9.01 9.19
N GLU A 38 21.51 -9.83 8.22
CA GLU A 38 22.46 -10.53 7.33
C GLU A 38 23.32 -9.58 6.50
N ASN A 39 22.76 -8.43 6.11
CA ASN A 39 23.43 -7.43 5.29
C ASN A 39 24.03 -6.27 6.11
N ASN A 40 23.95 -6.31 7.45
CA ASN A 40 24.42 -5.25 8.35
C ASN A 40 23.82 -3.87 8.02
N ILE A 41 22.51 -3.83 7.70
CA ILE A 41 21.79 -2.60 7.41
C ILE A 41 21.21 -2.07 8.72
N ASN A 42 21.63 -0.87 9.12
CA ASN A 42 21.21 -0.21 10.35
C ASN A 42 20.47 1.10 10.12
N THR A 43 20.07 1.37 8.88
CA THR A 43 19.31 2.57 8.51
C THR A 43 18.13 2.17 7.64
N VAL A 44 16.94 2.63 8.04
CA VAL A 44 15.68 2.42 7.33
C VAL A 44 15.07 3.77 7.01
N ILE A 45 14.60 3.97 5.78
CA ILE A 45 13.75 5.11 5.40
C ILE A 45 12.34 4.58 5.16
N HIS A 46 11.36 5.17 5.83
CA HIS A 46 9.94 4.94 5.61
C HIS A 46 9.36 6.11 4.81
N ALA A 47 8.93 5.83 3.59
CA ALA A 47 8.47 6.84 2.65
C ALA A 47 6.97 7.15 2.77
N GLY A 48 6.44 7.25 4.01
CA GLY A 48 5.07 7.70 4.31
C GLY A 48 4.02 6.59 4.39
N ASP A 49 2.84 6.96 4.88
CA ASP A 49 1.68 6.08 5.15
C ASP A 49 2.02 4.94 6.11
N PHE A 50 2.48 5.32 7.30
CA PHE A 50 2.85 4.40 8.36
C PHE A 50 1.62 3.76 9.02
N MET A 51 0.63 4.60 9.41
CA MET A 51 -0.66 4.14 9.95
C MET A 51 -1.74 4.20 8.89
N ASP A 52 -2.70 3.28 8.94
CA ASP A 52 -3.78 3.23 7.96
C ASP A 52 -4.81 4.36 8.12
N ARG A 53 -5.12 4.72 9.37
CA ARG A 53 -6.19 5.66 9.68
C ARG A 53 -5.69 7.00 10.19
N ARG A 54 -6.18 8.08 9.59
CA ARG A 54 -5.82 9.46 9.93
C ARG A 54 -6.23 9.91 11.33
N LYS A 55 -7.41 9.48 11.80
CA LYS A 55 -8.09 10.08 12.97
C LYS A 55 -8.22 9.15 14.16
N PHE A 56 -8.00 7.87 13.97
CA PHE A 56 -8.23 6.86 14.98
C PHE A 56 -7.08 5.86 15.01
N VAL A 57 -6.76 5.38 16.17
CA VAL A 57 -5.80 4.29 16.36
C VAL A 57 -6.42 3.23 17.27
N ASN A 58 -6.30 1.98 16.86
CA ASN A 58 -6.63 0.84 17.70
C ASN A 58 -5.47 0.60 18.66
N PHE A 59 -5.73 0.64 19.97
CA PHE A 59 -4.67 0.50 20.99
C PHE A 59 -4.00 -0.87 20.98
N ASN A 60 -4.69 -1.94 20.57
CA ASN A 60 -4.07 -3.24 20.43
C ASN A 60 -3.09 -3.27 19.25
N ILE A 61 -3.48 -2.71 18.11
CA ILE A 61 -2.59 -2.57 16.95
C ILE A 61 -1.40 -1.68 17.31
N LEU A 62 -1.64 -0.52 17.92
CA LEU A 62 -0.58 0.39 18.36
C LEU A 62 0.43 -0.31 19.27
N ASN A 63 -0.05 -1.07 20.28
CA ASN A 63 0.81 -1.80 21.17
C ASN A 63 1.65 -2.84 20.43
N GLN A 64 1.07 -3.56 19.47
CA GLN A 64 1.78 -4.53 18.66
C GLN A 64 2.78 -3.88 17.70
N VAL A 65 2.46 -2.73 17.09
CA VAL A 65 3.42 -1.94 16.28
C VAL A 65 4.61 -1.52 17.14
N ARG A 66 4.37 -1.04 18.37
CA ARG A 66 5.46 -0.69 19.29
C ARG A 66 6.35 -1.89 19.59
N THR A 67 5.75 -2.99 20.05
CA THR A 67 6.51 -4.14 20.57
C THR A 67 7.13 -5.01 19.48
N ARG A 68 6.52 -5.11 18.29
CA ARG A 68 6.97 -6.00 17.21
C ARG A 68 7.68 -5.29 16.06
N PHE A 69 7.62 -3.95 16.01
CA PHE A 69 8.31 -3.20 14.98
C PHE A 69 9.25 -2.16 15.58
N ILE A 70 8.74 -1.17 16.32
CA ILE A 70 9.56 -0.07 16.86
C ILE A 70 10.60 -0.56 17.88
N ASP A 71 10.20 -1.41 18.84
CA ASP A 71 11.11 -1.93 19.86
C ASP A 71 12.20 -2.80 19.25
N ILE A 72 11.87 -3.61 18.21
CA ILE A 72 12.87 -4.42 17.48
C ILE A 72 13.89 -3.52 16.79
N LEU A 73 13.46 -2.46 16.09
CA LEU A 73 14.39 -1.52 15.46
C LEU A 73 15.34 -0.89 16.50
N ARG A 74 14.81 -0.51 17.66
CA ARG A 74 15.60 0.07 18.75
C ARG A 74 16.58 -0.95 19.37
N GLU A 75 16.15 -2.18 19.63
CA GLU A 75 16.97 -3.24 20.19
C GLU A 75 18.12 -3.65 19.27
N GLU A 76 17.88 -3.69 17.96
CA GLU A 76 18.88 -3.99 16.94
C GLU A 76 19.71 -2.74 16.52
N ASN A 77 19.48 -1.58 17.17
CA ASN A 77 20.14 -0.30 16.86
C ASN A 77 19.94 0.13 15.37
N ILE A 78 18.76 -0.07 14.84
CA ILE A 78 18.37 0.36 13.50
C ILE A 78 17.71 1.72 13.59
N GLU A 79 18.25 2.70 12.87
CA GLU A 79 17.72 4.05 12.83
C GLU A 79 16.60 4.14 11.79
N LEU A 80 15.41 4.56 12.22
CA LEU A 80 14.25 4.77 11.36
C LEU A 80 14.08 6.26 11.03
N HIS A 81 14.19 6.59 9.75
CA HIS A 81 13.87 7.90 9.18
C HIS A 81 12.49 7.81 8.53
N CYS A 82 11.57 8.68 8.89
CA CYS A 82 10.19 8.63 8.40
C CYS A 82 9.77 9.99 7.84
N ILE A 83 9.22 10.01 6.64
CA ILE A 83 8.45 11.14 6.11
C ILE A 83 6.97 10.88 6.28
N LEU A 84 6.17 11.93 6.24
CA LEU A 84 4.71 11.83 6.32
C LEU A 84 4.11 11.44 4.96
N GLY A 85 3.15 10.50 4.99
CA GLY A 85 2.22 10.25 3.90
C GLY A 85 0.85 10.87 4.16
N ASN A 86 -0.07 10.69 3.22
CA ASN A 86 -1.40 11.28 3.32
C ASN A 86 -2.30 10.60 4.38
N HIS A 87 -2.01 9.36 4.77
CA HIS A 87 -2.69 8.68 5.87
C HIS A 87 -2.15 9.04 7.25
N ASP A 88 -0.94 9.62 7.33
CA ASP A 88 -0.35 10.01 8.59
C ASP A 88 -0.89 11.34 9.13
N VAL A 89 -1.47 12.20 8.27
CA VAL A 89 -1.92 13.53 8.64
C VAL A 89 -3.40 13.56 9.01
N TYR A 90 -3.74 14.26 10.10
CA TYR A 90 -5.13 14.39 10.59
C TYR A 90 -6.00 15.18 9.61
N TYR A 91 -5.54 16.35 9.18
CA TYR A 91 -6.20 17.21 8.19
C TYR A 91 -5.52 17.07 6.83
N ARG A 92 -6.30 16.96 5.76
CA ARG A 92 -5.77 16.77 4.39
C ARG A 92 -4.95 17.95 3.86
N ASN A 93 -5.07 19.11 4.45
CA ASN A 93 -4.48 20.37 3.98
C ASN A 93 -3.27 20.85 4.78
N THR A 94 -2.82 20.10 5.79
CA THR A 94 -1.68 20.47 6.64
C THR A 94 -1.01 19.24 7.27
N ASN A 95 0.29 19.30 7.52
CA ASN A 95 1.08 18.26 8.18
C ASN A 95 1.24 18.46 9.70
N VAL A 96 0.71 19.53 10.25
CA VAL A 96 0.95 19.97 11.65
C VAL A 96 0.53 18.93 12.68
N ILE A 97 -0.66 18.32 12.50
CA ILE A 97 -1.13 17.24 13.37
C ILE A 97 -1.03 15.93 12.59
N ASN A 98 -0.13 15.04 13.02
CA ASN A 98 0.12 13.79 12.37
C ASN A 98 0.30 12.64 13.37
N SER A 99 -0.09 11.44 12.95
CA SER A 99 -0.08 10.26 13.80
C SER A 99 1.34 9.85 14.23
N ILE A 100 2.34 10.04 13.38
CA ILE A 100 3.72 9.62 13.66
C ILE A 100 4.28 10.41 14.83
N LYS A 101 4.13 11.73 14.82
CA LYS A 101 4.58 12.60 15.92
C LYS A 101 3.87 12.27 17.23
N GLU A 102 2.54 12.14 17.18
CA GLU A 102 1.73 11.91 18.37
C GLU A 102 1.95 10.52 18.98
N LEU A 103 2.21 9.50 18.16
CA LEU A 103 2.33 8.12 18.63
C LEU A 103 3.76 7.68 18.88
N PHE A 104 4.73 8.16 18.10
CA PHE A 104 6.10 7.64 18.06
C PHE A 104 7.20 8.70 18.17
N GLY A 105 6.88 9.96 18.33
CA GLY A 105 7.72 11.17 18.18
C GLY A 105 9.18 11.10 18.64
N SER A 106 9.51 10.33 19.70
CA SER A 106 10.89 10.17 20.18
C SER A 106 11.57 8.86 19.71
N ASP A 107 10.80 7.97 19.07
CA ASP A 107 11.28 6.62 18.75
C ASP A 107 11.91 6.56 17.34
N LEU A 108 11.75 7.61 16.52
CA LEU A 108 12.22 7.69 15.15
C LEU A 108 12.60 9.13 14.74
N LYS A 109 13.27 9.29 13.62
CA LYS A 109 13.55 10.58 13.01
C LYS A 109 12.44 10.95 12.04
N LEU A 110 11.53 11.84 12.48
CA LEU A 110 10.42 12.32 11.68
C LEU A 110 10.80 13.58 10.90
N TYR A 111 10.43 13.60 9.63
CA TYR A 111 10.56 14.73 8.72
C TYR A 111 9.19 15.25 8.33
N GLU A 112 8.75 16.33 8.98
CA GLU A 112 7.44 16.97 8.76
C GLU A 112 7.49 17.99 7.61
N GLU A 113 8.70 18.50 7.33
CA GLU A 113 8.99 19.50 6.30
C GLU A 113 10.05 18.97 5.32
N PRO A 114 10.10 19.48 4.08
CA PRO A 114 11.11 19.08 3.11
C PRO A 114 12.52 19.43 3.59
N GLN A 115 13.44 18.47 3.56
CA GLN A 115 14.83 18.71 3.91
C GLN A 115 15.80 17.75 3.22
N VAL A 116 17.06 18.16 3.12
CA VAL A 116 18.14 17.32 2.57
C VAL A 116 18.92 16.70 3.71
N ILE A 117 19.07 15.38 3.68
CA ILE A 117 19.82 14.60 4.67
C ILE A 117 20.98 13.91 3.96
N ASN A 118 22.16 14.00 4.58
CA ASN A 118 23.34 13.28 4.11
C ASN A 118 23.40 11.88 4.73
N PHE A 119 23.41 10.86 3.86
CA PHE A 119 23.57 9.47 4.24
C PHE A 119 24.93 8.96 3.68
N ASP A 120 25.96 8.98 4.52
CA ASP A 120 27.29 8.48 4.18
C ASP A 120 27.84 9.05 2.85
N GLY A 121 27.72 10.36 2.69
CA GLY A 121 28.21 11.10 1.52
C GLY A 121 27.19 11.25 0.37
N LEU A 122 26.03 10.60 0.44
CA LEU A 122 24.93 10.82 -0.50
C LEU A 122 23.89 11.76 0.12
N ASP A 123 23.66 12.89 -0.54
CA ASP A 123 22.58 13.80 -0.17
C ASP A 123 21.27 13.32 -0.77
N ILE A 124 20.27 13.10 0.08
CA ILE A 124 18.92 12.69 -0.31
C ILE A 124 17.92 13.77 0.13
N ALA A 125 17.14 14.28 -0.81
CA ALA A 125 16.01 15.16 -0.53
C ALA A 125 14.84 14.31 0.00
N LEU A 126 14.42 14.55 1.24
CA LEU A 126 13.23 13.92 1.85
C LEU A 126 12.05 14.87 1.71
N LEU A 127 10.99 14.43 1.04
CA LEU A 127 9.80 15.24 0.76
C LEU A 127 8.56 14.55 1.36
N PRO A 128 8.04 15.04 2.51
CA PRO A 128 6.80 14.55 3.08
C PRO A 128 5.60 14.91 2.21
N TRP A 129 4.42 14.42 2.58
CA TRP A 129 3.16 14.66 1.89
C TRP A 129 2.95 16.13 1.54
N VAL A 130 2.78 16.38 0.24
CA VAL A 130 2.51 17.71 -0.31
C VAL A 130 1.01 17.97 -0.26
N ASN A 131 0.62 19.05 0.40
CA ASN A 131 -0.76 19.47 0.56
C ASN A 131 -0.93 20.96 0.24
N LYS A 132 -2.13 21.49 0.39
CA LYS A 132 -2.43 22.86 0.00
C LYS A 132 -1.60 23.91 0.76
N GLU A 133 -1.29 23.67 2.04
CA GLU A 133 -0.56 24.63 2.87
C GLU A 133 0.91 24.71 2.50
N ASN A 134 1.56 23.58 2.22
CA ASN A 134 3.00 23.49 1.95
C ASN A 134 3.36 23.42 0.46
N PHE A 135 2.39 23.55 -0.45
CA PHE A 135 2.58 23.31 -1.89
C PHE A 135 3.67 24.19 -2.49
N ASP A 136 3.62 25.50 -2.28
CA ASP A 136 4.58 26.43 -2.89
C ASP A 136 6.00 26.22 -2.35
N GLU A 137 6.14 25.94 -1.06
CA GLU A 137 7.41 25.62 -0.41
C GLU A 137 7.97 24.29 -0.94
N SER A 138 7.14 23.26 -1.04
CA SER A 138 7.51 21.96 -1.60
C SER A 138 7.95 22.05 -3.05
N VAL A 139 7.23 22.79 -3.89
CA VAL A 139 7.61 23.03 -5.29
C VAL A 139 8.95 23.79 -5.38
N ASN A 140 9.16 24.79 -4.54
CA ASN A 140 10.42 25.50 -4.49
C ASN A 140 11.57 24.57 -4.05
N PHE A 141 11.36 23.76 -3.01
CA PHE A 141 12.32 22.77 -2.53
C PHE A 141 12.67 21.76 -3.64
N ILE A 142 11.68 21.16 -4.32
CA ILE A 142 11.92 20.23 -5.44
C ILE A 142 12.85 20.85 -6.48
N LYS A 143 12.66 22.14 -6.81
CA LYS A 143 13.45 22.84 -7.83
C LYS A 143 14.87 23.22 -7.39
N THR A 144 15.11 23.37 -6.07
CA THR A 144 16.34 23.99 -5.57
C THR A 144 17.18 23.09 -4.65
N ALA A 145 16.63 22.00 -4.11
CA ALA A 145 17.33 21.14 -3.16
C ALA A 145 18.64 20.61 -3.75
N PRO A 146 19.79 20.74 -3.06
CA PRO A 146 21.10 20.34 -3.56
C PRO A 146 21.32 18.82 -3.34
N ALA A 147 20.46 17.98 -3.91
CA ALA A 147 20.51 16.53 -3.78
C ALA A 147 20.32 15.86 -5.16
N PRO A 148 21.06 14.78 -5.47
CA PRO A 148 20.87 14.01 -6.70
C PRO A 148 19.66 13.10 -6.65
N MET A 149 19.21 12.69 -5.45
CA MET A 149 18.09 11.79 -5.24
C MET A 149 17.00 12.45 -4.39
N LEU A 150 15.76 12.02 -4.61
CA LEU A 150 14.62 12.42 -3.78
C LEU A 150 13.84 11.17 -3.34
N ILE A 151 13.44 11.14 -2.08
CA ILE A 151 12.49 10.17 -1.54
C ILE A 151 11.28 10.95 -1.05
N GLY A 152 10.10 10.62 -1.56
CA GLY A 152 8.87 11.32 -1.25
C GLY A 152 7.67 10.41 -1.09
N HIS A 153 6.53 11.04 -0.74
CA HIS A 153 5.22 10.43 -0.77
C HIS A 153 4.36 11.25 -1.73
N LEU A 154 4.40 10.86 -3.02
CA LEU A 154 4.02 11.73 -4.13
C LEU A 154 2.73 11.26 -4.80
N GLU A 155 1.86 12.21 -5.13
CA GLU A 155 0.72 12.01 -5.99
C GLU A 155 1.00 12.66 -7.35
N LEU A 156 1.32 11.84 -8.37
CA LEU A 156 1.70 12.31 -9.70
C LEU A 156 0.66 11.91 -10.75
N ASP A 157 0.41 12.84 -11.69
CA ASP A 157 -0.48 12.60 -12.82
C ASP A 157 0.08 11.56 -13.78
N GLY A 158 -0.79 10.66 -14.27
CA GLY A 158 -0.48 9.64 -15.28
C GLY A 158 0.03 8.30 -14.73
N TYR A 159 0.43 8.21 -13.46
CA TYR A 159 0.91 6.97 -12.85
C TYR A 159 -0.22 6.05 -12.42
N GLN A 160 0.03 4.75 -12.37
CA GLN A 160 -0.98 3.76 -12.02
C GLN A 160 -1.23 3.70 -10.51
N VAL A 161 -2.48 3.84 -10.11
CA VAL A 161 -2.93 3.58 -8.73
C VAL A 161 -3.12 2.09 -8.49
N MET A 162 -3.50 1.34 -9.52
CA MET A 162 -3.54 -0.11 -9.60
C MET A 162 -3.29 -0.52 -11.04
N ARG A 163 -3.00 -1.78 -11.27
CA ARG A 163 -2.67 -2.30 -12.59
C ARG A 163 -3.74 -1.95 -13.64
N GLY A 164 -3.34 -1.15 -14.64
CA GLY A 164 -4.20 -0.72 -15.73
C GLY A 164 -5.11 0.47 -15.44
N VAL A 165 -5.05 1.06 -14.24
CA VAL A 165 -5.82 2.25 -13.87
C VAL A 165 -4.87 3.40 -13.53
N ASN A 166 -4.84 4.41 -14.40
CA ASN A 166 -4.00 5.57 -14.19
C ASN A 166 -4.70 6.62 -13.32
N HIS A 167 -3.93 7.24 -12.45
CA HIS A 167 -4.34 8.44 -11.72
C HIS A 167 -4.38 9.65 -12.65
N HIS A 168 -5.40 10.48 -12.48
CA HIS A 168 -5.52 11.76 -13.16
C HIS A 168 -5.64 12.88 -12.14
N GLY A 169 -4.58 13.65 -12.00
CA GLY A 169 -4.44 14.70 -11.00
C GLY A 169 -3.07 14.70 -10.35
N GLY A 170 -2.92 15.46 -9.26
CA GLY A 170 -1.61 15.56 -8.59
C GLY A 170 -0.62 16.47 -9.31
N MET A 171 0.66 16.26 -9.07
CA MET A 171 1.74 17.09 -9.62
C MET A 171 2.23 16.54 -10.96
N ASP A 172 2.69 17.46 -11.83
CA ASP A 172 3.39 17.08 -13.07
C ASP A 172 4.77 16.49 -12.75
N ALA A 173 5.04 15.28 -13.22
CA ALA A 173 6.30 14.57 -13.05
C ALA A 173 7.53 15.35 -13.54
N LYS A 174 7.36 16.27 -14.50
CA LYS A 174 8.44 17.07 -15.07
C LYS A 174 9.20 17.93 -14.07
N ILE A 175 8.55 18.31 -12.95
CA ILE A 175 9.26 19.11 -11.94
C ILE A 175 10.40 18.36 -11.26
N PHE A 176 10.44 17.02 -11.40
CA PHE A 176 11.45 16.12 -10.84
C PHE A 176 12.58 15.76 -11.80
N GLU A 177 12.57 16.22 -13.06
CA GLU A 177 13.57 15.87 -14.10
C GLU A 177 15.03 16.16 -13.70
N ARG A 178 15.25 17.06 -12.76
CA ARG A 178 16.60 17.41 -12.28
C ARG A 178 17.25 16.34 -11.41
N TYR A 179 16.47 15.43 -10.83
CA TYR A 179 16.98 14.36 -9.97
C TYR A 179 17.44 13.17 -10.82
N GLU A 180 18.50 12.49 -10.37
CA GLU A 180 18.94 11.24 -10.98
C GLU A 180 17.90 10.14 -10.75
N GLN A 181 17.35 10.10 -9.53
CA GLN A 181 16.32 9.13 -9.13
C GLN A 181 15.34 9.79 -8.14
N VAL A 182 14.06 9.46 -8.31
CA VAL A 182 12.97 9.85 -7.40
C VAL A 182 12.26 8.59 -6.97
N LEU A 183 12.27 8.29 -5.68
CA LEU A 183 11.62 7.13 -5.10
C LEU A 183 10.36 7.59 -4.37
N SER A 184 9.23 6.95 -4.60
CA SER A 184 7.97 7.37 -3.98
C SER A 184 7.18 6.21 -3.39
N GLY A 185 6.58 6.44 -2.20
CA GLY A 185 5.41 5.72 -1.73
C GLY A 185 4.13 6.24 -2.37
N HIS A 186 2.99 6.01 -1.76
CA HIS A 186 1.62 6.43 -2.12
C HIS A 186 0.90 5.47 -3.07
N PHE A 187 1.42 5.24 -4.29
CA PHE A 187 0.81 4.25 -5.17
C PHE A 187 1.36 2.86 -4.87
N HIS A 188 0.45 1.93 -4.55
CA HIS A 188 0.80 0.60 -4.08
C HIS A 188 1.32 -0.33 -5.19
N CYS A 189 1.12 0.06 -6.45
CA CYS A 189 1.63 -0.65 -7.62
C CYS A 189 3.08 -0.23 -7.90
N ARG A 190 4.01 -1.19 -7.94
CA ARG A 190 5.39 -0.92 -8.29
C ARG A 190 5.49 -0.59 -9.77
N GLN A 191 6.03 0.59 -10.09
CA GLN A 191 6.17 1.08 -11.44
C GLN A 191 7.35 2.03 -11.58
N GLU A 192 7.89 2.10 -12.80
CA GLU A 192 9.04 2.93 -13.14
C GLU A 192 8.74 3.66 -14.45
N GLU A 193 8.94 4.97 -14.45
CA GLU A 193 8.86 5.79 -15.65
C GLU A 193 9.93 6.91 -15.59
N GLY A 194 10.87 6.87 -16.53
CA GLY A 194 12.00 7.80 -16.55
C GLY A 194 12.90 7.67 -15.32
N ASN A 195 12.98 8.72 -14.52
CA ASN A 195 13.73 8.75 -13.27
C ASN A 195 12.86 8.57 -12.03
N ILE A 196 11.57 8.30 -12.19
CA ILE A 196 10.60 8.15 -11.09
C ILE A 196 10.25 6.68 -10.88
N TYR A 197 10.36 6.23 -9.62
CA TYR A 197 10.10 4.88 -9.16
C TYR A 197 9.05 4.93 -8.05
N TYR A 198 7.85 4.44 -8.31
CA TYR A 198 6.93 4.08 -7.24
C TYR A 198 7.34 2.72 -6.70
N LEU A 199 7.63 2.67 -5.41
CA LEU A 199 8.20 1.50 -4.76
C LEU A 199 7.19 0.35 -4.63
N GLY A 200 5.90 0.69 -4.61
CA GLY A 200 4.85 -0.25 -4.28
C GLY A 200 4.91 -0.69 -2.82
N THR A 201 3.93 -1.47 -2.38
CA THR A 201 3.87 -1.98 -1.01
C THR A 201 4.75 -3.22 -0.83
N GLN A 202 5.23 -3.48 0.39
CA GLN A 202 6.03 -4.64 0.72
C GLN A 202 5.21 -5.93 0.86
N TYR A 203 3.88 -5.85 0.94
CA TYR A 203 2.94 -6.96 1.01
C TYR A 203 1.63 -6.59 0.31
N GLN A 204 0.81 -7.60 0.08
CA GLN A 204 -0.51 -7.41 -0.52
C GLN A 204 -1.48 -6.82 0.51
N ILE A 205 -2.22 -5.79 0.13
CA ILE A 205 -3.26 -5.14 0.94
C ILE A 205 -4.65 -5.43 0.37
N THR A 206 -4.75 -5.60 -0.95
CA THR A 206 -6.02 -5.84 -1.66
C THR A 206 -5.91 -6.92 -2.73
N PHE A 207 -7.05 -7.36 -3.27
CA PHE A 207 -7.09 -8.30 -4.39
C PHE A 207 -6.44 -7.76 -5.68
N SER A 208 -6.36 -6.46 -5.88
CA SER A 208 -5.65 -5.88 -7.03
C SER A 208 -4.15 -6.21 -7.04
N ASP A 209 -3.60 -6.57 -5.88
CA ASP A 209 -2.18 -6.90 -5.69
C ASP A 209 -1.80 -8.34 -6.06
N ILE A 210 -2.75 -9.23 -6.40
CA ILE A 210 -2.51 -10.68 -6.59
C ILE A 210 -1.44 -11.02 -7.62
N ASN A 211 -1.29 -10.19 -8.64
CA ASN A 211 -0.37 -10.43 -9.76
C ASN A 211 0.91 -9.58 -9.66
N GLU A 212 1.16 -8.97 -8.50
CA GLU A 212 2.36 -8.21 -8.25
C GLU A 212 3.30 -8.93 -7.28
N THR A 213 4.58 -8.90 -7.61
CA THR A 213 5.61 -9.27 -6.64
C THR A 213 5.83 -8.10 -5.70
N LYS A 214 5.38 -8.25 -4.46
CA LYS A 214 5.58 -7.28 -3.39
C LYS A 214 6.96 -7.47 -2.74
N GLY A 215 7.44 -6.45 -2.02
CA GLY A 215 8.75 -6.49 -1.39
C GLY A 215 9.22 -5.10 -0.97
N PHE A 216 10.48 -4.99 -0.58
CA PHE A 216 11.09 -3.73 -0.19
C PHE A 216 12.36 -3.45 -1.01
N HIS A 217 12.92 -2.27 -0.83
CA HIS A 217 14.07 -1.85 -1.61
C HIS A 217 15.28 -1.58 -0.72
N VAL A 218 16.47 -1.77 -1.27
CA VAL A 218 17.74 -1.44 -0.63
C VAL A 218 18.54 -0.54 -1.55
N LEU A 219 18.84 0.65 -1.06
CA LEU A 219 19.69 1.62 -1.74
C LEU A 219 21.13 1.48 -1.24
N ASP A 220 22.08 1.33 -2.16
CA ASP A 220 23.49 1.49 -1.86
C ASP A 220 23.89 2.96 -2.11
N THR A 221 24.35 3.66 -1.06
CA THR A 221 24.70 5.10 -1.15
C THR A 221 25.95 5.37 -1.98
N GLU A 222 26.83 4.40 -2.16
CA GLU A 222 28.06 4.54 -2.94
C GLU A 222 27.79 4.39 -4.44
N THR A 223 27.09 3.31 -4.83
CA THR A 223 26.78 3.02 -6.24
C THR A 223 25.49 3.67 -6.72
N ARG A 224 24.59 4.05 -5.81
CA ARG A 224 23.22 4.55 -6.05
C ARG A 224 22.31 3.52 -6.72
N GLU A 225 22.71 2.28 -6.69
CA GLU A 225 21.88 1.16 -7.18
C GLU A 225 20.79 0.83 -6.17
N ILE A 226 19.62 0.46 -6.71
CA ILE A 226 18.46 0.06 -5.93
C ILE A 226 18.20 -1.42 -6.18
N GLU A 227 18.34 -2.23 -5.13
CA GLU A 227 18.01 -3.64 -5.13
C GLU A 227 16.56 -3.83 -4.67
N PHE A 228 15.79 -4.66 -5.36
CA PHE A 228 14.47 -5.09 -4.91
C PHE A 228 14.56 -6.44 -4.21
N VAL A 229 14.08 -6.50 -2.98
CA VAL A 229 14.03 -7.72 -2.17
C VAL A 229 12.58 -8.22 -2.11
N PRO A 230 12.24 -9.34 -2.77
CA PRO A 230 10.87 -9.80 -2.86
C PRO A 230 10.35 -10.39 -1.55
N ASN A 231 9.06 -10.18 -1.30
CA ASN A 231 8.31 -10.85 -0.24
C ASN A 231 7.66 -12.13 -0.80
N PRO A 232 7.99 -13.32 -0.28
CA PRO A 232 7.41 -14.58 -0.75
C PRO A 232 5.99 -14.84 -0.23
N HIS A 233 5.53 -14.07 0.77
CA HIS A 233 4.24 -14.30 1.43
C HIS A 233 3.10 -13.67 0.62
N ARG A 234 2.03 -14.44 0.43
CA ARG A 234 0.82 -14.01 -0.26
C ARG A 234 -0.35 -13.97 0.72
N MET A 235 -1.19 -12.95 0.58
CA MET A 235 -2.44 -12.79 1.32
C MET A 235 -3.65 -13.09 0.45
N PHE A 236 -3.58 -12.73 -0.82
CA PHE A 236 -4.65 -12.92 -1.80
C PHE A 236 -4.23 -13.93 -2.86
N VAL A 237 -5.14 -14.85 -3.13
CA VAL A 237 -4.94 -15.92 -4.12
C VAL A 237 -6.18 -16.05 -4.99
N GLU A 238 -6.00 -16.06 -6.31
CA GLU A 238 -7.05 -16.41 -7.26
C GLU A 238 -6.77 -17.80 -7.83
N LEU A 239 -7.78 -18.65 -7.77
CA LEU A 239 -7.77 -19.99 -8.33
C LEU A 239 -8.81 -20.08 -9.43
N ARG A 240 -8.47 -20.68 -10.57
CA ARG A 240 -9.42 -20.97 -11.63
C ARG A 240 -9.86 -22.44 -11.52
N TYR A 241 -11.17 -22.65 -11.55
CA TYR A 241 -11.74 -23.98 -11.53
C TYR A 241 -12.36 -24.29 -12.88
N ASP A 242 -11.86 -25.35 -13.52
CA ASP A 242 -12.38 -25.88 -14.78
C ASP A 242 -12.26 -27.41 -14.75
N ASP A 243 -13.38 -28.11 -14.83
CA ASP A 243 -13.45 -29.57 -14.82
C ASP A 243 -13.98 -30.16 -16.14
N THR A 244 -13.94 -29.41 -17.25
CA THR A 244 -14.34 -29.82 -18.59
C THR A 244 -13.53 -31.04 -19.09
N ALA A 245 -12.26 -31.12 -18.72
CA ALA A 245 -11.38 -32.26 -19.07
C ALA A 245 -11.59 -33.49 -18.18
N GLY A 246 -12.54 -33.44 -17.25
CA GLY A 246 -12.85 -34.45 -16.25
C GLY A 246 -12.68 -33.95 -14.81
N PRO A 247 -13.10 -34.75 -13.83
CA PRO A 247 -13.07 -34.31 -12.42
C PRO A 247 -11.67 -33.94 -11.96
N MET A 248 -11.55 -32.81 -11.29
CA MET A 248 -10.27 -32.33 -10.73
C MET A 248 -9.71 -33.37 -9.73
N LYS A 249 -8.42 -33.58 -9.79
CA LYS A 249 -7.69 -34.47 -8.87
C LYS A 249 -7.38 -33.77 -7.55
N ILE A 250 -8.42 -33.58 -6.74
CA ILE A 250 -8.38 -32.79 -5.50
C ILE A 250 -7.34 -33.33 -4.50
N ASP A 251 -7.16 -34.65 -4.46
CA ASP A 251 -6.26 -35.29 -3.48
C ASP A 251 -4.76 -35.08 -3.84
N GLU A 252 -4.45 -34.53 -5.02
CA GLU A 252 -3.09 -34.17 -5.44
C GLU A 252 -2.73 -32.70 -5.11
N VAL A 253 -3.70 -31.89 -4.61
CA VAL A 253 -3.52 -30.47 -4.28
C VAL A 253 -3.22 -30.29 -2.80
N ASP A 254 -2.15 -29.56 -2.48
CA ASP A 254 -1.87 -29.16 -1.11
C ASP A 254 -2.62 -27.87 -0.74
N PHE A 255 -3.79 -28.03 -0.14
CA PHE A 255 -4.61 -26.91 0.29
C PHE A 255 -4.07 -26.15 1.52
N SER A 256 -3.07 -26.70 2.20
CA SER A 256 -2.45 -26.01 3.35
C SER A 256 -1.66 -24.75 2.95
N GLU A 257 -1.27 -24.65 1.67
CA GLU A 257 -0.63 -23.45 1.11
C GLU A 257 -1.51 -22.19 1.21
N PHE A 258 -2.85 -22.38 1.25
CA PHE A 258 -3.82 -21.29 1.29
C PHE A 258 -4.25 -20.90 2.70
N ARG A 259 -3.63 -21.49 3.72
CA ARG A 259 -3.97 -21.20 5.11
C ARG A 259 -3.80 -19.71 5.43
N GLY A 260 -4.88 -19.10 5.95
CA GLY A 260 -4.93 -17.68 6.28
C GLY A 260 -5.04 -16.73 5.08
N CYS A 261 -5.07 -17.26 3.84
CA CYS A 261 -5.26 -16.45 2.65
C CYS A 261 -6.73 -16.11 2.38
N TYR A 262 -6.95 -15.01 1.71
CA TYR A 262 -8.21 -14.68 1.05
C TYR A 262 -8.18 -15.31 -0.33
N VAL A 263 -9.01 -16.32 -0.54
CA VAL A 263 -9.04 -17.11 -1.78
C VAL A 263 -10.28 -16.73 -2.60
N ARG A 264 -10.06 -16.39 -3.86
CA ARG A 264 -11.08 -16.18 -4.88
C ARG A 264 -11.03 -17.36 -5.84
N VAL A 265 -12.15 -18.05 -6.02
CA VAL A 265 -12.29 -19.11 -7.02
C VAL A 265 -13.13 -18.59 -8.17
N VAL A 266 -12.53 -18.48 -9.35
CA VAL A 266 -13.22 -18.16 -10.59
C VAL A 266 -13.58 -19.48 -11.26
N VAL A 267 -14.88 -19.72 -11.43
CA VAL A 267 -15.40 -20.96 -12.01
C VAL A 267 -15.62 -20.77 -13.51
N ASP A 268 -14.72 -21.32 -14.31
CA ASP A 268 -14.84 -21.30 -15.76
C ASP A 268 -15.84 -22.37 -16.25
N ASN A 269 -15.77 -23.60 -15.70
CA ASN A 269 -16.70 -24.69 -15.94
C ASN A 269 -16.86 -25.58 -14.71
N LYS A 270 -18.11 -26.04 -14.48
CA LYS A 270 -18.49 -26.92 -13.36
C LYS A 270 -19.42 -28.03 -13.85
N GLU A 271 -18.83 -29.00 -14.60
CA GLU A 271 -19.56 -30.16 -15.11
C GLU A 271 -19.73 -31.25 -14.05
N HIS A 272 -18.88 -31.24 -13.00
CA HIS A 272 -18.89 -32.20 -11.91
C HIS A 272 -19.17 -31.54 -10.55
N PRO A 273 -20.42 -31.17 -10.21
CA PRO A 273 -20.75 -30.41 -9.01
C PRO A 273 -20.22 -31.02 -7.71
N TYR A 274 -20.29 -32.35 -7.57
CA TYR A 274 -19.77 -33.04 -6.38
C TYR A 274 -18.25 -32.86 -6.20
N THR A 275 -17.50 -32.81 -7.31
CA THR A 275 -16.05 -32.54 -7.25
C THR A 275 -15.78 -31.11 -6.84
N PHE A 276 -16.58 -30.18 -7.34
CA PHE A 276 -16.48 -28.76 -6.95
C PHE A 276 -16.78 -28.57 -5.46
N ASP A 277 -17.84 -29.21 -4.92
CA ASP A 277 -18.17 -29.16 -3.50
C ASP A 277 -17.01 -29.68 -2.64
N ARG A 278 -16.42 -30.83 -3.03
CA ARG A 278 -15.22 -31.35 -2.35
C ARG A 278 -14.01 -30.40 -2.44
N PHE A 279 -13.84 -29.71 -3.54
CA PHE A 279 -12.77 -28.74 -3.73
C PHE A 279 -12.94 -27.55 -2.76
N THR A 280 -14.13 -27.00 -2.67
CA THR A 280 -14.44 -25.89 -1.75
C THR A 280 -14.34 -26.33 -0.28
N ASP A 281 -14.82 -27.53 0.07
CA ASP A 281 -14.65 -28.10 1.41
C ASP A 281 -13.18 -28.23 1.80
N LYS A 282 -12.32 -28.67 0.87
CA LYS A 282 -10.88 -28.78 1.10
C LYS A 282 -10.19 -27.42 1.28
N LEU A 283 -10.64 -26.37 0.61
CA LEU A 283 -10.16 -25.01 0.88
C LEU A 283 -10.53 -24.55 2.30
N TYR A 284 -11.78 -24.78 2.74
CA TYR A 284 -12.17 -24.48 4.13
C TYR A 284 -11.39 -25.31 5.15
N ASP A 285 -11.23 -26.61 4.94
CA ASP A 285 -10.45 -27.51 5.78
C ASP A 285 -8.98 -27.10 5.83
N GLY A 286 -8.44 -26.56 4.72
CA GLY A 286 -7.09 -25.99 4.62
C GLY A 286 -6.89 -24.75 5.46
N GLY A 287 -7.99 -24.12 5.91
CA GLY A 287 -7.98 -22.97 6.80
C GLY A 287 -7.83 -21.63 6.10
N VAL A 288 -8.43 -21.47 4.91
CA VAL A 288 -8.52 -20.16 4.24
C VAL A 288 -9.25 -19.15 5.13
N ALA A 289 -8.80 -17.90 5.11
CA ALA A 289 -9.43 -16.84 5.90
C ALA A 289 -10.81 -16.45 5.34
N LYS A 290 -10.91 -16.39 4.02
CA LYS A 290 -12.16 -16.12 3.29
C LYS A 290 -12.13 -16.86 1.96
N LEU A 291 -13.25 -17.44 1.57
CA LEU A 291 -13.45 -18.02 0.25
C LEU A 291 -14.55 -17.23 -0.46
N THR A 292 -14.23 -16.74 -1.66
CA THR A 292 -15.19 -16.09 -2.57
C THR A 292 -15.26 -16.89 -3.84
N ILE A 293 -16.47 -17.24 -4.30
CA ILE A 293 -16.67 -18.01 -5.53
C ILE A 293 -17.34 -17.10 -6.55
N ILE A 294 -16.76 -16.99 -7.74
CA ILE A 294 -17.28 -16.23 -8.88
C ILE A 294 -17.65 -17.23 -9.97
N GLU A 295 -18.94 -17.34 -10.29
CA GLU A 295 -19.45 -18.12 -11.41
C GLU A 295 -19.88 -17.18 -12.54
N GLU A 296 -19.44 -17.41 -13.79
CA GLU A 296 -19.72 -16.54 -14.96
C GLU A 296 -21.19 -16.56 -15.45
N LEU A 297 -22.16 -16.76 -14.61
CA LEU A 297 -23.59 -16.85 -14.99
C LEU A 297 -24.51 -15.78 -14.39
N SER A 298 -23.99 -14.65 -13.98
CA SER A 298 -24.83 -13.46 -13.77
C SER A 298 -24.01 -12.19 -13.86
N ASN A 299 -24.46 -11.26 -14.70
CA ASN A 299 -24.17 -9.82 -14.62
C ASN A 299 -24.70 -9.28 -13.26
N THR A 300 -24.14 -9.74 -12.16
CA THR A 300 -24.21 -9.10 -10.88
C THR A 300 -22.81 -8.57 -10.64
N GLU A 301 -22.66 -7.27 -10.83
CA GLU A 301 -21.59 -6.50 -10.26
C GLU A 301 -21.46 -6.93 -8.80
N THR A 302 -20.53 -7.84 -8.52
CA THR A 302 -20.05 -8.00 -7.16
C THR A 302 -19.31 -6.71 -6.88
N GLU A 303 -19.95 -5.83 -6.13
CA GLU A 303 -19.30 -4.70 -5.51
C GLU A 303 -18.07 -5.27 -4.78
N ASP A 304 -16.90 -5.09 -5.40
CA ASP A 304 -15.63 -5.30 -4.73
C ASP A 304 -15.52 -4.18 -3.69
N ASP A 305 -16.06 -4.40 -2.50
CA ASP A 305 -15.87 -3.55 -1.30
C ASP A 305 -14.37 -3.29 -1.03
N ASP A 306 -13.51 -4.03 -1.70
CA ASP A 306 -12.06 -3.99 -1.53
C ASP A 306 -11.36 -2.88 -2.33
N MET A 307 -12.04 -2.25 -3.30
CA MET A 307 -11.43 -1.22 -4.16
C MET A 307 -11.47 0.21 -3.57
N VAL A 308 -12.24 0.42 -2.51
CA VAL A 308 -12.62 1.76 -2.07
C VAL A 308 -11.59 2.45 -1.17
N ASP A 309 -10.68 1.69 -0.53
CA ASP A 309 -9.83 2.27 0.53
C ASP A 309 -8.45 2.79 0.08
N LEU A 310 -8.06 2.63 -1.19
CA LEU A 310 -6.63 2.67 -1.49
C LEU A 310 -6.06 3.92 -2.12
N ALA A 311 -6.79 4.76 -2.79
CA ALA A 311 -6.17 5.91 -3.45
C ALA A 311 -7.05 7.15 -3.58
N GLN A 312 -8.34 7.01 -3.43
CA GLN A 312 -9.25 8.14 -3.57
C GLN A 312 -10.32 8.09 -2.49
N ASP A 313 -10.65 9.27 -1.96
CA ASP A 313 -11.85 9.46 -1.16
C ASP A 313 -13.07 8.88 -1.91
N THR A 314 -13.84 8.03 -1.26
CA THR A 314 -15.06 7.40 -1.81
C THR A 314 -15.94 8.42 -2.55
N VAL A 315 -16.05 9.63 -1.99
CA VAL A 315 -16.79 10.73 -2.64
C VAL A 315 -16.16 11.16 -3.96
N THR A 316 -14.83 11.11 -4.07
CA THR A 316 -14.11 11.47 -5.31
C THR A 316 -14.32 10.40 -6.39
N LEU A 317 -14.24 9.12 -6.02
CA LEU A 317 -14.54 8.01 -6.95
C LEU A 317 -15.97 8.09 -7.48
N ILE A 318 -16.95 8.28 -6.59
CA ILE A 318 -18.35 8.44 -6.96
C ILE A 318 -18.55 9.68 -7.85
N ASN A 319 -17.88 10.78 -7.56
CA ASN A 319 -17.95 11.99 -8.36
C ASN A 319 -17.40 11.78 -9.78
N ASN A 320 -16.30 11.03 -9.93
CA ASN A 320 -15.71 10.69 -11.22
C ASN A 320 -16.66 9.79 -12.03
N GLU A 321 -17.27 8.79 -11.39
CA GLU A 321 -18.28 7.94 -12.03
C GLU A 321 -19.49 8.75 -12.50
N ILE A 322 -19.99 9.69 -11.70
CA ILE A 322 -21.08 10.58 -12.11
C ILE A 322 -20.69 11.42 -13.31
N ASP A 323 -19.41 11.83 -13.42
CA ASP A 323 -18.93 12.64 -14.55
C ASP A 323 -18.93 11.87 -15.88
N VAL A 324 -18.73 10.57 -15.86
CA VAL A 324 -18.78 9.72 -17.06
C VAL A 324 -20.18 9.22 -17.40
N MET A 325 -21.12 9.23 -16.44
CA MET A 325 -22.51 8.83 -16.69
C MET A 325 -23.19 9.75 -17.70
N THR A 326 -23.67 9.20 -18.81
CA THR A 326 -24.40 9.94 -19.85
C THR A 326 -25.88 10.11 -19.54
N GLU A 327 -26.44 9.31 -18.63
CA GLU A 327 -27.86 9.26 -18.29
C GLU A 327 -28.28 10.31 -17.24
N VAL A 328 -27.30 10.86 -16.50
CA VAL A 328 -27.54 11.82 -15.42
C VAL A 328 -27.62 13.24 -16.01
N LYS A 329 -28.81 13.84 -15.94
CA LYS A 329 -29.08 15.19 -16.48
C LYS A 329 -28.50 16.33 -15.62
N ASP A 330 -28.43 16.16 -14.31
CA ASP A 330 -27.93 17.16 -13.35
C ASP A 330 -26.88 16.51 -12.45
N LYS A 331 -25.66 16.44 -12.97
CA LYS A 331 -24.50 15.82 -12.32
C LYS A 331 -24.15 16.53 -11.01
N ASP A 332 -24.25 17.84 -10.96
CA ASP A 332 -23.91 18.63 -9.76
C ASP A 332 -24.90 18.39 -8.61
N LYS A 333 -26.16 18.18 -8.94
CA LYS A 333 -27.18 17.84 -7.94
C LYS A 333 -26.97 16.43 -7.40
N MET A 334 -26.64 15.49 -8.28
CA MET A 334 -26.34 14.09 -7.92
C MET A 334 -25.12 14.04 -6.98
N LYS A 335 -24.02 14.71 -7.34
CA LYS A 335 -22.82 14.77 -6.50
C LYS A 335 -23.09 15.36 -5.12
N ARG A 336 -23.90 16.43 -5.04
CA ARG A 336 -24.27 17.01 -3.74
C ARG A 336 -25.09 16.06 -2.90
N LEU A 337 -26.09 15.40 -3.48
CA LEU A 337 -26.95 14.44 -2.77
C LEU A 337 -26.13 13.25 -2.23
N ILE A 338 -25.26 12.69 -3.04
CA ILE A 338 -24.41 11.55 -2.63
C ILE A 338 -23.44 11.99 -1.54
N LYS A 339 -22.86 13.18 -1.66
CA LYS A 339 -22.00 13.71 -0.61
C LYS A 339 -22.74 13.90 0.73
N GLU A 340 -23.97 14.38 0.69
CA GLU A 340 -24.82 14.53 1.89
C GLU A 340 -25.13 13.16 2.51
N LEU A 341 -25.55 12.17 1.72
CA LEU A 341 -25.84 10.81 2.17
C LEU A 341 -24.58 10.13 2.75
N TYR A 342 -23.44 10.31 2.10
CA TYR A 342 -22.17 9.76 2.59
C TYR A 342 -21.78 10.39 3.93
N MET A 343 -21.89 11.70 4.07
CA MET A 343 -21.61 12.38 5.35
C MET A 343 -22.57 11.96 6.45
N GLU A 344 -23.85 11.71 6.12
CA GLU A 344 -24.83 11.20 7.08
C GLU A 344 -24.49 9.76 7.51
N SER A 345 -24.04 8.89 6.59
CA SER A 345 -23.62 7.52 6.90
C SER A 345 -22.38 7.45 7.81
N LEU A 346 -21.49 8.44 7.76
CA LEU A 346 -20.32 8.53 8.63
C LEU A 346 -20.66 9.04 10.04
N SER A 347 -21.86 9.57 10.24
CA SER A 347 -22.34 10.08 11.54
C SER A 347 -23.18 9.08 12.33
N LEU A 348 -23.53 7.96 11.71
CA LEU A 348 -24.22 6.81 12.31
C LEU A 348 -23.24 5.78 12.83
#